data_9175bf017b676a930dbf742994d7ccd8
#
_entry.id   9175bf017b676a930dbf742994d7ccd8
#
_cell.length_a   1.000
_cell.length_b   1.000
_cell.length_c   1.000
_cell.angle_alpha   90.00
_cell.angle_beta   90.00
_cell.angle_gamma   90.00
#
_symmetry.space_group_name_H-M   'P 1'
#
loop_
_entity.id
_entity.type
_entity.pdbx_description
1 polymer ?
#
loop_
_entity_poly.entity_id
_entity_poly.type
_entity_poly.pdbx_seq_one_letter_code
_entity_poly.pdbx_strand_id
1 'polypeptide(L)'
;MAKITKTTNLFPAEFIPQIFSKVAGHSTLAKLSKQEPIPFSETSQFVFTMDGEASIVGEGENKSAGDAKFEPVTIAPIKFVYQHRLTDEFVNMSEEKQVPYLQSFTEGFAKKMARALDIAAMHGVNPATGNACEAIASKNFDMATVGSVTVTAGSEDDTLDAAIQTIVESDGAITGIAMAPAFGSALGKIKVNGVVQYPEFRFGGNPGTFASIPSDINNTVSFKTSKDLAIVGDFVNAFKWGYAEDIPLEVIEYGDPDGQGDLKRTNQIVLRSEAYIGWGILDAASFKKIVKAEG
;
A
#
# COMPACT_ATOMS: atom_id res chain seq x y z
N MET A 1 -22.60 -33.23 31.45
CA MET A 1 -22.50 -31.94 30.76
C MET A 1 -21.21 -31.96 29.97
N ALA A 2 -21.31 -32.09 28.66
CA ALA A 2 -20.15 -32.10 27.76
C ALA A 2 -19.56 -30.71 27.73
N LYS A 3 -18.29 -30.58 28.17
CA LYS A 3 -17.48 -29.36 28.01
C LYS A 3 -17.26 -29.19 26.51
N ILE A 4 -17.92 -28.24 25.89
CA ILE A 4 -17.65 -27.85 24.54
C ILE A 4 -16.35 -27.04 24.58
N THR A 5 -15.23 -27.72 24.39
CA THR A 5 -13.96 -27.12 24.08
C THR A 5 -14.01 -26.74 22.59
N LYS A 6 -14.66 -25.64 22.26
CA LYS A 6 -14.63 -25.11 20.91
C LYS A 6 -13.52 -24.07 20.82
N THR A 7 -12.31 -24.52 20.48
CA THR A 7 -11.42 -23.76 19.60
C THR A 7 -12.06 -23.78 18.23
N THR A 8 -13.19 -23.11 18.09
CA THR A 8 -13.84 -23.00 16.79
C THR A 8 -13.30 -21.72 16.18
N ASN A 9 -12.70 -21.82 15.00
CA ASN A 9 -12.46 -20.68 14.16
C ASN A 9 -13.74 -19.84 14.11
N LEU A 10 -13.78 -18.74 14.83
CA LEU A 10 -14.91 -17.80 14.87
C LEU A 10 -15.15 -17.16 13.50
N PHE A 11 -14.15 -17.22 12.62
CA PHE A 11 -14.32 -16.90 11.20
C PHE A 11 -14.57 -18.21 10.42
N PRO A 12 -15.73 -18.35 9.79
CA PRO A 12 -15.89 -19.32 8.72
C PRO A 12 -14.79 -19.06 7.66
N ALA A 13 -14.23 -20.12 7.10
CA ALA A 13 -13.18 -20.04 6.06
C ALA A 13 -13.59 -19.14 4.86
N GLU A 14 -14.86 -18.90 4.69
CA GLU A 14 -15.46 -18.02 3.67
C GLU A 14 -15.14 -16.52 3.88
N PHE A 15 -14.78 -16.07 5.09
CA PHE A 15 -14.46 -14.67 5.37
C PHE A 15 -13.04 -14.28 5.00
N ILE A 16 -12.11 -15.22 4.96
CA ILE A 16 -10.70 -14.95 4.65
C ILE A 16 -10.52 -14.35 3.24
N PRO A 17 -11.08 -14.94 2.16
CA PRO A 17 -11.02 -14.34 0.83
C PRO A 17 -11.67 -12.95 0.75
N GLN A 18 -12.72 -12.72 1.54
CA GLN A 18 -13.39 -11.41 1.58
C GLN A 18 -12.52 -10.33 2.21
N ILE A 19 -11.69 -10.66 3.21
CA ILE A 19 -10.74 -9.72 3.82
C ILE A 19 -9.74 -9.25 2.77
N PHE A 20 -9.13 -10.16 2.02
CA PHE A 20 -8.16 -9.81 0.98
C PHE A 20 -8.76 -8.93 -0.12
N SER A 21 -9.94 -9.29 -0.60
CA SER A 21 -10.67 -8.47 -1.59
C SER A 21 -11.01 -7.07 -1.06
N LYS A 22 -11.39 -6.95 0.21
CA LYS A 22 -11.70 -5.66 0.84
C LYS A 22 -10.44 -4.83 1.09
N VAL A 23 -9.31 -5.46 1.43
CA VAL A 23 -8.02 -4.74 1.53
C VAL A 23 -7.66 -4.14 0.17
N ALA A 24 -7.70 -4.92 -0.90
CA ALA A 24 -7.44 -4.42 -2.25
C ALA A 24 -8.36 -3.25 -2.64
N GLY A 25 -9.63 -3.27 -2.20
CA GLY A 25 -10.58 -2.19 -2.44
C GLY A 25 -10.32 -0.88 -1.68
N HIS A 26 -9.47 -0.88 -0.64
CA HIS A 26 -9.22 0.28 0.22
C HIS A 26 -7.78 0.80 0.20
N SER A 27 -6.83 0.06 -0.36
CA SER A 27 -5.44 0.45 -0.54
C SER A 27 -5.22 0.99 -1.95
N THR A 28 -4.58 2.13 -2.07
CA THR A 28 -4.16 2.69 -3.36
C THR A 28 -3.13 1.80 -4.04
N LEU A 29 -2.12 1.34 -3.30
CA LEU A 29 -1.10 0.45 -3.86
C LEU A 29 -1.69 -0.87 -4.33
N ALA A 30 -2.62 -1.45 -3.57
CA ALA A 30 -3.28 -2.69 -3.95
C ALA A 30 -4.25 -2.54 -5.14
N LYS A 31 -4.79 -1.34 -5.39
CA LYS A 31 -5.58 -1.05 -6.59
C LYS A 31 -4.73 -0.90 -7.84
N LEU A 32 -3.57 -0.26 -7.71
CA LEU A 32 -2.69 0.05 -8.84
C LEU A 32 -1.76 -1.11 -9.21
N SER A 33 -1.53 -2.06 -8.29
CA SER A 33 -0.66 -3.21 -8.49
C SER A 33 -1.37 -4.54 -8.25
N LYS A 34 -0.79 -5.63 -8.73
CA LYS A 34 -1.34 -6.97 -8.52
C LYS A 34 -0.79 -7.58 -7.24
N GLN A 35 -1.69 -8.26 -6.51
CA GLN A 35 -1.29 -9.10 -5.40
C GLN A 35 -0.63 -10.37 -5.93
N GLU A 36 0.52 -10.73 -5.36
CA GLU A 36 1.21 -12.00 -5.62
C GLU A 36 1.40 -12.76 -4.30
N PRO A 37 1.19 -14.09 -4.26
CA PRO A 37 1.47 -14.87 -3.06
C PRO A 37 2.96 -14.78 -2.70
N ILE A 38 3.25 -14.51 -1.43
CA ILE A 38 4.61 -14.43 -0.90
C ILE A 38 4.79 -15.59 0.08
N PRO A 39 5.84 -16.43 -0.06
CA PRO A 39 6.12 -17.43 0.96
C PRO A 39 6.53 -16.78 2.27
N PHE A 40 6.27 -17.45 3.38
CA PHE A 40 6.65 -16.95 4.71
C PHE A 40 8.18 -16.83 4.87
N SER A 41 8.93 -17.72 4.21
CA SER A 41 10.37 -17.56 4.00
C SER A 41 10.59 -16.50 2.92
N GLU A 42 11.47 -15.56 3.15
CA GLU A 42 11.84 -14.49 2.22
C GLU A 42 11.88 -14.93 0.75
N THR A 43 11.37 -14.09 -0.14
CA THR A 43 11.48 -14.31 -1.59
C THR A 43 12.42 -13.27 -2.17
N SER A 44 13.45 -13.72 -2.86
CA SER A 44 14.31 -12.84 -3.65
C SER A 44 13.78 -12.77 -5.08
N GLN A 45 13.40 -11.59 -5.51
CA GLN A 45 13.14 -11.29 -6.91
C GLN A 45 14.37 -10.66 -7.53
N PHE A 46 14.74 -11.13 -8.70
CA PHE A 46 15.92 -10.63 -9.39
C PHE A 46 15.51 -9.58 -10.41
N VAL A 47 16.10 -8.40 -10.28
CA VAL A 47 16.00 -7.33 -11.25
C VAL A 47 17.22 -7.42 -12.17
N PHE A 48 16.96 -7.53 -13.46
CA PHE A 48 17.99 -7.58 -14.48
C PHE A 48 17.96 -6.29 -15.28
N THR A 49 19.06 -5.53 -15.24
CA THR A 49 19.20 -4.28 -15.98
C THR A 49 20.38 -4.41 -16.93
N MET A 50 20.18 -4.07 -18.20
CA MET A 50 21.23 -3.95 -19.20
C MET A 50 21.57 -2.49 -19.42
N ASP A 51 22.87 -2.15 -19.34
CA ASP A 51 23.34 -0.82 -19.62
C ASP A 51 23.90 -0.75 -21.07
N GLY A 52 23.61 0.33 -21.77
CA GLY A 52 24.08 0.61 -23.13
C GLY A 52 23.16 0.13 -24.24
N GLU A 53 23.44 0.63 -25.42
CA GLU A 53 22.68 0.34 -26.63
C GLU A 53 23.29 -0.81 -27.45
N ALA A 54 22.44 -1.52 -28.19
CA ALA A 54 22.93 -2.49 -29.17
C ALA A 54 23.67 -1.81 -30.31
N SER A 55 24.92 -2.24 -30.60
CA SER A 55 25.73 -1.68 -31.67
C SER A 55 25.49 -2.42 -33.00
N ILE A 56 25.45 -1.67 -34.10
CA ILE A 56 25.54 -2.22 -35.44
C ILE A 56 27.03 -2.45 -35.75
N VAL A 57 27.42 -3.68 -36.05
CA VAL A 57 28.81 -4.07 -36.30
C VAL A 57 28.94 -4.54 -37.75
N GLY A 58 29.88 -3.96 -38.47
CA GLY A 58 30.23 -4.38 -39.81
C GLY A 58 31.00 -5.72 -39.87
N GLU A 59 31.09 -6.31 -41.04
CA GLU A 59 31.85 -7.55 -41.22
C GLU A 59 33.34 -7.32 -40.91
N GLY A 60 33.87 -8.09 -39.91
CA GLY A 60 35.26 -8.00 -39.48
C GLY A 60 35.55 -6.95 -38.40
N GLU A 61 34.53 -6.22 -37.90
CA GLU A 61 34.67 -5.24 -36.81
C GLU A 61 34.53 -5.87 -35.42
N ASN A 62 35.11 -5.20 -34.43
CA ASN A 62 35.02 -5.64 -33.04
C ASN A 62 33.63 -5.41 -32.46
N LYS A 63 33.07 -6.42 -31.78
CA LYS A 63 31.80 -6.31 -31.05
C LYS A 63 32.01 -5.47 -29.76
N SER A 64 31.13 -4.50 -29.53
CA SER A 64 31.11 -3.76 -28.26
C SER A 64 30.66 -4.68 -27.12
N ALA A 65 31.27 -4.50 -25.93
CA ALA A 65 30.80 -5.16 -24.73
C ALA A 65 29.60 -4.38 -24.15
N GLY A 66 28.52 -5.08 -23.83
CA GLY A 66 27.46 -4.57 -22.97
C GLY A 66 27.75 -4.89 -21.51
N ASP A 67 27.20 -4.12 -20.60
CA ASP A 67 27.20 -4.42 -19.17
C ASP A 67 25.78 -4.79 -18.70
N ALA A 68 25.69 -5.71 -17.74
CA ALA A 68 24.43 -6.13 -17.19
C ALA A 68 24.54 -6.25 -15.67
N LYS A 69 23.58 -5.65 -14.97
CA LYS A 69 23.46 -5.73 -13.51
C LYS A 69 22.34 -6.69 -13.12
N PHE A 70 22.61 -7.47 -12.10
CA PHE A 70 21.68 -8.43 -11.57
C PHE A 70 21.55 -8.20 -10.05
N GLU A 71 20.50 -7.52 -9.65
CA GLU A 71 20.31 -7.13 -8.26
C GLU A 71 19.12 -7.89 -7.64
N PRO A 72 19.32 -8.61 -6.51
CA PRO A 72 18.23 -9.26 -5.82
C PRO A 72 17.47 -8.24 -4.95
N VAL A 73 16.16 -8.16 -5.13
CA VAL A 73 15.26 -7.44 -4.21
C VAL A 73 14.58 -8.47 -3.33
N THR A 74 14.86 -8.42 -2.03
CA THR A 74 14.27 -9.35 -1.06
C THR A 74 12.94 -8.83 -0.54
N ILE A 75 11.88 -9.60 -0.77
CA ILE A 75 10.55 -9.36 -0.22
C ILE A 75 10.35 -10.27 0.97
N ALA A 76 10.38 -9.69 2.17
CA ALA A 76 10.12 -10.40 3.42
C ALA A 76 8.76 -9.99 3.98
N PRO A 77 7.95 -10.94 4.47
CA PRO A 77 6.69 -10.62 5.11
C PRO A 77 6.90 -9.89 6.44
N ILE A 78 6.09 -8.88 6.68
CA ILE A 78 6.09 -8.06 7.89
C ILE A 78 4.76 -8.27 8.60
N LYS A 79 4.81 -8.45 9.91
CA LYS A 79 3.64 -8.70 10.74
C LYS A 79 2.89 -7.40 11.03
N PHE A 80 1.65 -7.34 10.65
CA PHE A 80 0.69 -6.32 11.03
C PHE A 80 -0.31 -6.90 12.01
N VAL A 81 -0.56 -6.19 13.11
CA VAL A 81 -1.50 -6.64 14.16
C VAL A 81 -2.54 -5.56 14.39
N TYR A 82 -3.78 -5.98 14.51
CA TYR A 82 -4.86 -5.15 15.02
C TYR A 82 -5.66 -5.93 16.05
N GLN A 83 -5.89 -5.31 17.20
CA GLN A 83 -6.64 -5.92 18.28
C GLN A 83 -7.51 -4.89 18.99
N HIS A 84 -8.62 -5.34 19.60
CA HIS A 84 -9.43 -4.51 20.47
C HIS A 84 -10.19 -5.35 21.49
N ARG A 85 -10.54 -4.72 22.61
CA ARG A 85 -11.28 -5.35 23.70
C ARG A 85 -12.78 -5.35 23.44
N LEU A 86 -13.42 -6.41 23.88
CA LEU A 86 -14.87 -6.59 23.96
C LEU A 86 -15.25 -7.09 25.35
N THR A 87 -16.50 -6.91 25.74
CA THR A 87 -17.02 -7.52 26.95
C THR A 87 -17.28 -9.01 26.77
N ASP A 88 -17.17 -9.81 27.83
CA ASP A 88 -17.50 -11.26 27.84
C ASP A 88 -18.93 -11.54 27.36
N GLU A 89 -19.83 -10.56 27.48
CA GLU A 89 -21.20 -10.65 26.97
C GLU A 89 -21.29 -10.95 25.47
N PHE A 90 -20.29 -10.52 24.70
CA PHE A 90 -20.22 -10.81 23.28
C PHE A 90 -20.14 -12.31 23.00
N VAL A 91 -19.37 -13.09 23.79
CA VAL A 91 -19.24 -14.54 23.62
C VAL A 91 -20.56 -15.26 23.97
N ASN A 92 -21.35 -14.66 24.86
CA ASN A 92 -22.63 -15.20 25.31
C ASN A 92 -23.83 -14.76 24.44
N MET A 93 -23.59 -13.89 23.44
CA MET A 93 -24.64 -13.52 22.49
C MET A 93 -25.02 -14.69 21.59
N SER A 94 -26.25 -14.67 21.06
CA SER A 94 -26.68 -15.62 20.03
C SER A 94 -25.85 -15.45 18.76
N GLU A 95 -25.62 -16.52 18.01
CA GLU A 95 -24.90 -16.51 16.73
C GLU A 95 -25.46 -15.45 15.77
N GLU A 96 -26.76 -15.26 15.75
CA GLU A 96 -27.47 -14.27 14.95
C GLU A 96 -26.99 -12.82 15.20
N LYS A 97 -26.56 -12.52 16.44
CA LYS A 97 -26.01 -11.20 16.81
C LYS A 97 -24.49 -11.13 16.67
N GLN A 98 -23.79 -12.24 16.81
CA GLN A 98 -22.33 -12.30 16.65
C GLN A 98 -21.92 -12.10 15.19
N VAL A 99 -22.62 -12.73 14.24
CA VAL A 99 -22.28 -12.70 12.80
C VAL A 99 -22.18 -11.27 12.24
N PRO A 100 -23.17 -10.36 12.42
CA PRO A 100 -23.06 -8.99 11.92
C PRO A 100 -21.89 -8.21 12.54
N TYR A 101 -21.59 -8.47 13.83
CA TYR A 101 -20.46 -7.85 14.50
C TYR A 101 -19.12 -8.31 13.89
N LEU A 102 -18.95 -9.62 13.69
CA LEU A 102 -17.76 -10.20 13.07
C LEU A 102 -17.57 -9.69 11.61
N GLN A 103 -18.67 -9.54 10.87
CA GLN A 103 -18.62 -8.90 9.53
C GLN A 103 -18.12 -7.46 9.59
N SER A 104 -18.66 -6.67 10.50
CA SER A 104 -18.23 -5.28 10.71
C SER A 104 -16.77 -5.19 11.17
N PHE A 105 -16.34 -6.12 12.04
CA PHE A 105 -14.95 -6.24 12.44
C PHE A 105 -14.05 -6.56 11.25
N THR A 106 -14.44 -7.54 10.42
CA THR A 106 -13.72 -7.93 9.21
C THR A 106 -13.55 -6.76 8.25
N GLU A 107 -14.60 -5.96 8.05
CA GLU A 107 -14.53 -4.75 7.22
C GLU A 107 -13.61 -3.68 7.80
N GLY A 108 -13.74 -3.43 9.10
CA GLY A 108 -12.89 -2.50 9.82
C GLY A 108 -11.42 -2.91 9.80
N PHE A 109 -11.15 -4.20 10.02
CA PHE A 109 -9.82 -4.79 9.95
C PHE A 109 -9.22 -4.63 8.55
N ALA A 110 -9.94 -4.99 7.49
CA ALA A 110 -9.50 -4.86 6.11
C ALA A 110 -9.13 -3.41 5.76
N LYS A 111 -9.94 -2.43 6.18
CA LYS A 111 -9.61 -1.00 6.01
C LYS A 111 -8.35 -0.59 6.76
N LYS A 112 -8.15 -1.08 7.98
CA LYS A 112 -6.94 -0.79 8.77
C LYS A 112 -5.70 -1.40 8.14
N MET A 113 -5.78 -2.65 7.63
CA MET A 113 -4.68 -3.31 6.96
C MET A 113 -4.33 -2.64 5.62
N ALA A 114 -5.33 -2.28 4.82
CA ALA A 114 -5.14 -1.53 3.58
C ALA A 114 -4.40 -0.20 3.82
N ARG A 115 -4.88 0.57 4.81
CA ARG A 115 -4.23 1.81 5.20
C ARG A 115 -2.82 1.58 5.76
N ALA A 116 -2.61 0.51 6.51
CA ALA A 116 -1.31 0.18 7.08
C ALA A 116 -0.28 -0.19 5.99
N LEU A 117 -0.69 -0.97 4.98
CA LEU A 117 0.14 -1.28 3.83
C LEU A 117 0.57 -0.02 3.09
N ASP A 118 -0.39 0.85 2.73
CA ASP A 118 -0.08 2.10 2.02
C ASP A 118 0.89 2.98 2.82
N ILE A 119 0.62 3.23 4.09
CA ILE A 119 1.47 4.10 4.93
C ILE A 119 2.87 3.51 5.10
N ALA A 120 2.98 2.20 5.36
CA ALA A 120 4.26 1.55 5.55
C ALA A 120 5.08 1.53 4.26
N ALA A 121 4.47 1.20 3.12
CA ALA A 121 5.16 1.13 1.84
C ALA A 121 5.47 2.52 1.25
N MET A 122 4.59 3.51 1.44
CA MET A 122 4.85 4.87 0.95
C MET A 122 5.88 5.60 1.80
N HIS A 123 5.77 5.54 3.14
CA HIS A 123 6.52 6.43 4.02
C HIS A 123 7.53 5.75 4.95
N GLY A 124 7.65 4.42 4.95
CA GLY A 124 8.61 3.72 5.81
C GLY A 124 8.37 3.90 7.31
N VAL A 125 7.15 4.21 7.71
CA VAL A 125 6.77 4.48 9.10
C VAL A 125 5.79 3.45 9.64
N ASN A 126 5.81 3.26 10.95
CA ASN A 126 4.80 2.44 11.64
C ASN A 126 3.43 3.14 11.56
N PRO A 127 2.41 2.53 10.97
CA PRO A 127 1.10 3.16 10.76
C PRO A 127 0.40 3.61 12.04
N ALA A 128 0.61 2.89 13.14
CA ALA A 128 -0.01 3.20 14.43
C ALA A 128 0.63 4.42 15.11
N THR A 129 1.95 4.51 15.12
CA THR A 129 2.69 5.58 15.81
C THR A 129 3.09 6.73 14.88
N GLY A 130 3.37 6.44 13.62
CA GLY A 130 3.93 7.36 12.63
C GLY A 130 5.44 7.57 12.79
N ASN A 131 6.10 6.76 13.61
CA ASN A 131 7.54 6.79 13.76
C ASN A 131 8.21 5.95 12.68
N ALA A 132 9.42 6.32 12.27
CA ALA A 132 10.23 5.53 11.35
C ALA A 132 10.38 4.09 11.85
N CYS A 133 10.30 3.13 10.92
CA CYS A 133 10.40 1.71 11.20
C CYS A 133 11.60 1.13 10.47
N GLU A 134 12.60 0.66 11.21
CA GLU A 134 13.87 0.17 10.69
C GLU A 134 13.69 -1.02 9.75
N ALA A 135 12.73 -1.90 10.04
CA ALA A 135 12.43 -3.08 9.22
C ALA A 135 11.98 -2.77 7.79
N ILE A 136 11.51 -1.55 7.53
CA ILE A 136 11.00 -1.08 6.24
C ILE A 136 11.71 0.17 5.71
N ALA A 137 12.79 0.58 6.37
CA ALA A 137 13.52 1.80 6.02
C ALA A 137 14.03 1.82 4.56
N SER A 138 14.39 0.65 4.01
CA SER A 138 14.87 0.50 2.62
C SER A 138 13.79 0.04 1.63
N LYS A 139 12.51 -0.07 2.06
CA LYS A 139 11.44 -0.68 1.27
C LYS A 139 10.23 0.27 1.12
N ASN A 140 10.48 1.55 0.95
CA ASN A 140 9.41 2.57 0.88
C ASN A 140 9.69 3.60 -0.22
N PHE A 141 8.65 4.30 -0.65
CA PHE A 141 8.76 5.31 -1.69
C PHE A 141 9.45 6.61 -1.23
N ASP A 142 9.62 6.84 0.06
CA ASP A 142 10.38 7.99 0.60
C ASP A 142 11.89 7.79 0.55
N MET A 143 12.36 6.63 0.04
CA MET A 143 13.79 6.41 -0.21
C MET A 143 14.35 7.47 -1.16
N ALA A 144 15.60 7.85 -0.94
CA ALA A 144 16.30 8.83 -1.78
C ALA A 144 16.46 8.41 -3.26
N THR A 145 16.35 7.10 -3.55
CA THR A 145 16.41 6.54 -4.91
C THR A 145 15.15 6.82 -5.73
N VAL A 146 14.02 7.09 -5.08
CA VAL A 146 12.80 7.53 -5.76
C VAL A 146 12.90 9.04 -5.97
N GLY A 147 13.04 9.46 -7.23
CA GLY A 147 13.16 10.88 -7.56
C GLY A 147 11.91 11.68 -7.21
N SER A 148 12.05 12.99 -6.98
CA SER A 148 10.93 13.87 -6.68
C SER A 148 10.92 15.13 -7.55
N VAL A 149 9.70 15.62 -7.84
CA VAL A 149 9.44 16.88 -8.53
C VAL A 149 8.63 17.75 -7.57
N THR A 150 9.03 19.01 -7.43
CA THR A 150 8.33 19.95 -6.54
C THR A 150 7.20 20.64 -7.30
N VAL A 151 5.98 20.62 -6.73
CA VAL A 151 4.83 21.27 -7.34
C VAL A 151 4.89 22.78 -7.14
N THR A 152 4.53 23.51 -8.20
CA THR A 152 4.18 24.92 -8.12
C THR A 152 2.65 25.04 -8.06
N ALA A 153 2.13 25.79 -7.10
CA ALA A 153 0.68 25.94 -6.94
C ALA A 153 0.03 26.53 -8.19
N GLY A 154 -0.98 25.87 -8.71
CA GLY A 154 -1.69 26.25 -9.94
C GLY A 154 -1.11 25.66 -11.23
N SER A 155 -0.07 24.82 -11.13
CA SER A 155 0.59 24.10 -12.22
C SER A 155 0.75 22.61 -11.86
N GLU A 156 -0.26 22.04 -11.22
CA GLU A 156 -0.22 20.65 -10.76
C GLU A 156 -0.21 19.67 -11.95
N ASP A 157 -0.90 20.00 -13.03
CA ASP A 157 -0.93 19.24 -14.28
C ASP A 157 0.42 19.30 -15.02
N ASP A 158 1.02 20.48 -15.15
CA ASP A 158 2.38 20.63 -15.74
C ASP A 158 3.41 19.86 -14.92
N THR A 159 3.29 19.88 -13.59
CA THR A 159 4.19 19.12 -12.70
C THR A 159 4.03 17.61 -12.86
N LEU A 160 2.80 17.14 -13.02
CA LEU A 160 2.51 15.73 -13.26
C LEU A 160 3.07 15.29 -14.63
N ASP A 161 2.87 16.12 -15.68
CA ASP A 161 3.41 15.86 -17.01
C ASP A 161 4.96 15.80 -16.98
N ALA A 162 5.62 16.73 -16.31
CA ALA A 162 7.07 16.73 -16.15
C ALA A 162 7.57 15.45 -15.42
N ALA A 163 6.86 14.98 -14.39
CA ALA A 163 7.20 13.75 -13.70
C ALA A 163 7.05 12.53 -14.62
N ILE A 164 5.97 12.48 -15.41
CA ILE A 164 5.72 11.43 -16.41
C ILE A 164 6.81 11.43 -17.48
N GLN A 165 7.13 12.61 -18.05
CA GLN A 165 8.16 12.73 -19.08
C GLN A 165 9.52 12.23 -18.59
N THR A 166 9.92 12.57 -17.36
CA THR A 166 11.18 12.08 -16.78
C THR A 166 11.26 10.54 -16.74
N ILE A 167 10.15 9.86 -16.50
CA ILE A 167 10.11 8.39 -16.49
C ILE A 167 10.15 7.85 -17.93
N VAL A 168 9.38 8.43 -18.83
CA VAL A 168 9.30 8.00 -20.24
C VAL A 168 10.64 8.24 -20.96
N GLU A 169 11.35 9.32 -20.70
CA GLU A 169 12.69 9.58 -21.23
C GLU A 169 13.73 8.54 -20.80
N SER A 170 13.47 7.82 -19.71
CA SER A 170 14.27 6.69 -19.23
C SER A 170 13.71 5.34 -19.69
N ASP A 171 12.91 5.30 -20.75
CA ASP A 171 12.22 4.09 -21.26
C ASP A 171 11.30 3.42 -20.23
N GLY A 172 10.89 4.16 -19.18
CA GLY A 172 9.98 3.67 -18.16
C GLY A 172 8.51 3.70 -18.61
N ALA A 173 7.71 2.81 -18.03
CA ALA A 173 6.27 2.75 -18.25
C ALA A 173 5.48 3.46 -17.13
N ILE A 174 4.32 4.00 -17.48
CA ILE A 174 3.39 4.57 -16.51
C ILE A 174 2.13 3.71 -16.48
N THR A 175 1.92 3.03 -15.35
CA THR A 175 0.76 2.15 -15.16
C THR A 175 -0.18 2.63 -14.08
N GLY A 176 0.21 3.68 -13.31
CA GLY A 176 -0.65 4.19 -12.25
C GLY A 176 -0.22 5.52 -11.68
N ILE A 177 -1.17 6.20 -11.04
CA ILE A 177 -0.98 7.46 -10.32
C ILE A 177 -1.69 7.37 -8.97
N ALA A 178 -0.94 7.44 -7.88
CA ALA A 178 -1.46 7.57 -6.54
C ALA A 178 -1.47 9.06 -6.14
N MET A 179 -2.62 9.60 -5.74
CA MET A 179 -2.77 11.03 -5.45
C MET A 179 -3.28 11.28 -4.04
N ALA A 180 -2.75 12.31 -3.39
CA ALA A 180 -3.34 12.85 -2.17
C ALA A 180 -4.62 13.65 -2.49
N PRO A 181 -5.60 13.72 -1.58
CA PRO A 181 -6.83 14.49 -1.79
C PRO A 181 -6.57 15.98 -2.09
N ALA A 182 -5.50 16.53 -1.53
CA ALA A 182 -5.09 17.91 -1.79
C ALA A 182 -4.69 18.12 -3.24
N PHE A 183 -3.94 17.18 -3.83
CA PHE A 183 -3.49 17.23 -5.23
C PHE A 183 -4.68 17.08 -6.19
N GLY A 184 -5.55 16.08 -5.98
CA GLY A 184 -6.77 15.92 -6.79
C GLY A 184 -7.67 17.16 -6.72
N SER A 185 -7.84 17.74 -5.52
CA SER A 185 -8.61 18.99 -5.37
C SER A 185 -7.97 20.18 -6.10
N ALA A 186 -6.64 20.24 -6.16
CA ALA A 186 -5.91 21.29 -6.86
C ALA A 186 -6.06 21.13 -8.39
N LEU A 187 -5.92 19.93 -8.94
CA LEU A 187 -6.22 19.64 -10.35
C LEU A 187 -7.63 20.07 -10.73
N GLY A 188 -8.63 19.74 -9.90
CA GLY A 188 -10.03 20.13 -10.15
C GLY A 188 -10.29 21.64 -10.10
N LYS A 189 -9.34 22.47 -9.66
CA LYS A 189 -9.44 23.95 -9.63
C LYS A 189 -8.79 24.61 -10.83
N ILE A 190 -7.96 23.91 -11.59
CA ILE A 190 -7.24 24.45 -12.74
C ILE A 190 -8.26 24.92 -13.79
N LYS A 191 -8.08 26.17 -14.25
CA LYS A 191 -8.93 26.80 -15.25
C LYS A 191 -8.09 27.39 -16.36
N VAL A 192 -8.46 27.11 -17.59
CA VAL A 192 -7.94 27.78 -18.78
C VAL A 192 -9.06 28.59 -19.42
N ASN A 193 -8.87 29.88 -19.60
CA ASN A 193 -9.88 30.82 -20.12
C ASN A 193 -11.23 30.75 -19.35
N GLY A 194 -11.16 30.54 -18.03
CA GLY A 194 -12.36 30.47 -17.17
C GLY A 194 -13.06 29.08 -17.14
N VAL A 195 -12.64 28.15 -18.01
CA VAL A 195 -13.17 26.77 -18.08
C VAL A 195 -12.35 25.84 -17.22
N VAL A 196 -13.00 25.06 -16.35
CA VAL A 196 -12.34 24.03 -15.53
C VAL A 196 -11.85 22.91 -16.44
N GLN A 197 -10.56 22.55 -16.32
CA GLN A 197 -9.97 21.52 -17.18
C GLN A 197 -10.30 20.10 -16.71
N TYR A 198 -10.29 19.86 -15.40
CA TYR A 198 -10.46 18.55 -14.78
C TYR A 198 -11.67 18.55 -13.82
N PRO A 199 -12.92 18.68 -14.33
CA PRO A 199 -14.10 18.79 -13.48
C PRO A 199 -14.37 17.53 -12.65
N GLU A 200 -13.92 16.35 -13.09
CA GLU A 200 -14.08 15.06 -12.44
C GLU A 200 -13.36 14.96 -11.09
N PHE A 201 -12.33 15.79 -10.86
CA PHE A 201 -11.60 15.86 -9.58
C PHE A 201 -12.21 16.88 -8.60
N ARG A 202 -13.25 17.59 -8.99
CA ARG A 202 -13.89 18.58 -8.10
C ARG A 202 -14.73 17.89 -7.02
N PHE A 203 -14.87 18.61 -5.89
CA PHE A 203 -15.73 18.20 -4.79
C PHE A 203 -15.40 16.82 -4.19
N GLY A 204 -14.14 16.40 -4.25
CA GLY A 204 -13.67 15.10 -3.73
C GLY A 204 -13.94 13.93 -4.68
N GLY A 205 -14.17 14.22 -5.97
CA GLY A 205 -14.28 13.16 -6.98
C GLY A 205 -13.00 12.31 -7.07
N ASN A 206 -13.19 10.99 -7.21
CA ASN A 206 -12.13 10.03 -7.50
C ASN A 206 -12.55 9.24 -8.73
N PRO A 207 -12.18 9.70 -9.93
CA PRO A 207 -12.65 9.10 -11.19
C PRO A 207 -12.06 7.73 -11.48
N GLY A 208 -11.00 7.31 -10.74
CA GLY A 208 -10.30 6.04 -10.95
C GLY A 208 -9.33 6.04 -12.14
N THR A 209 -9.37 7.06 -12.98
CA THR A 209 -8.42 7.25 -14.10
C THR A 209 -8.14 8.73 -14.31
N PHE A 210 -6.92 9.04 -14.75
CA PHE A 210 -6.52 10.34 -15.25
C PHE A 210 -5.88 10.17 -16.63
N ALA A 211 -6.41 10.81 -17.64
CA ALA A 211 -5.95 10.66 -19.04
C ALA A 211 -5.75 9.19 -19.47
N SER A 212 -6.68 8.32 -19.10
CA SER A 212 -6.65 6.84 -19.32
C SER A 212 -5.64 6.07 -18.47
N ILE A 213 -4.84 6.71 -17.65
CA ILE A 213 -3.95 6.07 -16.68
C ILE A 213 -4.75 5.75 -15.41
N PRO A 214 -4.70 4.52 -14.87
CA PRO A 214 -5.31 4.18 -13.60
C PRO A 214 -4.85 5.13 -12.49
N SER A 215 -5.79 5.68 -11.74
CA SER A 215 -5.48 6.60 -10.66
C SER A 215 -6.34 6.34 -9.43
N ASP A 216 -5.82 6.63 -8.25
CA ASP A 216 -6.59 6.57 -7.02
C ASP A 216 -6.22 7.73 -6.10
N ILE A 217 -7.26 8.29 -5.45
CA ILE A 217 -7.10 9.37 -4.50
C ILE A 217 -7.27 8.83 -3.09
N ASN A 218 -6.20 8.91 -2.29
CA ASN A 218 -6.20 8.43 -0.92
C ASN A 218 -5.37 9.35 -0.01
N ASN A 219 -5.84 9.52 1.22
CA ASN A 219 -5.14 10.32 2.21
C ASN A 219 -3.87 9.63 2.77
N THR A 220 -3.61 8.38 2.40
CA THR A 220 -2.38 7.67 2.77
C THR A 220 -1.17 8.18 2.01
N VAL A 221 -1.35 8.76 0.83
CA VAL A 221 -0.28 9.37 0.02
C VAL A 221 0.36 10.58 0.73
N SER A 222 -0.42 11.32 1.52
CA SER A 222 0.07 12.45 2.32
C SER A 222 -0.22 12.18 3.80
N PHE A 223 0.63 11.37 4.42
CA PHE A 223 0.43 10.95 5.80
C PHE A 223 1.18 11.85 6.79
N LYS A 224 0.47 12.38 7.79
CA LYS A 224 1.02 13.26 8.85
C LYS A 224 1.83 14.44 8.30
N THR A 225 3.16 14.41 8.48
CA THR A 225 4.09 15.46 8.07
C THR A 225 4.67 15.24 6.68
N SER A 226 4.26 14.19 5.94
CA SER A 226 4.71 13.96 4.59
C SER A 226 4.32 15.14 3.68
N LYS A 227 5.23 15.53 2.83
CA LYS A 227 5.04 16.56 1.78
C LYS A 227 4.57 15.96 0.46
N ASP A 228 4.38 14.63 0.40
CA ASP A 228 4.01 13.92 -0.82
C ASP A 228 2.59 14.27 -1.22
N LEU A 229 2.43 14.61 -2.47
CA LEU A 229 1.16 14.96 -3.10
C LEU A 229 0.70 13.91 -4.11
N ALA A 230 1.65 13.31 -4.84
CA ALA A 230 1.36 12.19 -5.73
C ALA A 230 2.59 11.31 -5.92
N ILE A 231 2.35 10.06 -6.32
CA ILE A 231 3.36 9.10 -6.77
C ILE A 231 2.91 8.60 -8.14
N VAL A 232 3.77 8.72 -9.14
CA VAL A 232 3.51 8.26 -10.51
C VAL A 232 4.57 7.25 -10.93
N GLY A 233 4.18 6.22 -11.67
CA GLY A 233 5.13 5.23 -12.18
C GLY A 233 4.53 3.88 -12.55
N ASP A 234 5.39 2.87 -12.62
CA ASP A 234 5.01 1.50 -12.98
C ASP A 234 4.69 0.64 -11.76
N PHE A 235 3.47 0.77 -11.27
CA PHE A 235 2.97 -0.03 -10.16
C PHE A 235 2.74 -1.50 -10.52
N VAL A 236 2.57 -1.82 -11.79
CA VAL A 236 2.27 -3.20 -12.21
C VAL A 236 3.52 -4.07 -12.25
N ASN A 237 4.63 -3.54 -12.76
CA ASN A 237 5.85 -4.33 -12.96
C ASN A 237 6.93 -4.04 -11.92
N ALA A 238 7.06 -2.76 -11.47
CA ALA A 238 8.11 -2.33 -10.59
C ALA A 238 7.73 -2.30 -9.09
N PHE A 239 6.48 -2.60 -8.75
CA PHE A 239 6.03 -2.77 -7.37
C PHE A 239 5.31 -4.11 -7.20
N LYS A 240 5.70 -4.86 -6.15
CA LYS A 240 5.10 -6.15 -5.80
C LYS A 240 4.68 -6.16 -4.35
N TRP A 241 3.54 -6.78 -4.08
CA TRP A 241 3.06 -6.99 -2.72
C TRP A 241 2.22 -8.26 -2.60
N GLY A 242 2.10 -8.78 -1.39
CA GLY A 242 1.25 -9.93 -1.15
C GLY A 242 1.20 -10.36 0.30
N TYR A 243 0.43 -11.38 0.56
CA TYR A 243 0.26 -12.02 1.85
C TYR A 243 1.08 -13.30 1.91
N ALA A 244 1.73 -13.55 3.06
CA ALA A 244 2.53 -14.75 3.28
C ALA A 244 1.73 -15.90 3.87
N GLU A 245 0.65 -15.60 4.60
CA GLU A 245 -0.17 -16.59 5.32
C GLU A 245 -1.61 -16.11 5.43
N ASP A 246 -2.53 -17.06 5.70
CA ASP A 246 -3.92 -16.75 6.04
C ASP A 246 -3.99 -15.85 7.29
N ILE A 247 -5.00 -15.00 7.32
CA ILE A 247 -5.22 -14.06 8.42
C ILE A 247 -6.05 -14.76 9.50
N PRO A 248 -5.45 -15.20 10.62
CA PRO A 248 -6.20 -15.79 11.72
C PRO A 248 -6.93 -14.71 12.51
N LEU A 249 -8.13 -15.03 12.99
CA LEU A 249 -8.75 -14.33 14.10
C LEU A 249 -8.54 -15.12 15.38
N GLU A 250 -7.94 -14.49 16.36
CA GLU A 250 -7.72 -15.04 17.67
C GLU A 250 -8.64 -14.36 18.70
N VAL A 251 -9.27 -15.17 19.55
CA VAL A 251 -10.00 -14.70 20.72
C VAL A 251 -9.15 -14.98 21.95
N ILE A 252 -8.69 -13.92 22.60
CA ILE A 252 -7.88 -14.02 23.81
C ILE A 252 -8.77 -13.72 25.01
N GLU A 253 -8.90 -14.70 25.89
CA GLU A 253 -9.79 -14.63 27.06
C GLU A 253 -9.05 -14.34 28.36
N TYR A 254 -7.72 -14.42 28.36
CA TYR A 254 -6.89 -14.34 29.58
C TYR A 254 -5.66 -13.48 29.37
N GLY A 255 -5.18 -12.91 30.48
CA GLY A 255 -3.94 -12.13 30.49
C GLY A 255 -4.14 -10.65 30.15
N ASP A 256 -3.05 -9.98 29.82
CA ASP A 256 -3.01 -8.55 29.44
C ASP A 256 -2.33 -8.39 28.07
N PRO A 257 -3.02 -8.70 26.96
CA PRO A 257 -2.43 -8.72 25.63
C PRO A 257 -2.14 -7.34 25.05
N ASP A 258 -2.69 -6.27 25.61
CA ASP A 258 -2.59 -4.90 25.11
C ASP A 258 -2.06 -3.89 26.14
N GLY A 259 -1.63 -4.36 27.33
CA GLY A 259 -1.10 -3.52 28.39
C GLY A 259 -2.13 -2.67 29.15
N GLN A 260 -3.43 -2.99 29.03
CA GLN A 260 -4.51 -2.25 29.67
C GLN A 260 -5.08 -2.96 30.91
N GLY A 261 -4.39 -3.97 31.43
CA GLY A 261 -4.77 -4.76 32.57
C GLY A 261 -5.39 -6.11 32.23
N ASP A 262 -5.48 -6.97 33.23
CA ASP A 262 -5.96 -8.34 33.07
C ASP A 262 -7.42 -8.41 32.61
N LEU A 263 -7.66 -9.22 31.55
CA LEU A 263 -8.97 -9.36 30.90
C LEU A 263 -10.03 -9.94 31.82
N LYS A 264 -9.69 -10.96 32.64
CA LYS A 264 -10.64 -11.57 33.54
C LYS A 264 -11.05 -10.68 34.72
N ARG A 265 -10.17 -9.76 35.12
CA ARG A 265 -10.48 -8.78 36.15
C ARG A 265 -11.57 -7.79 35.72
N THR A 266 -11.71 -7.56 34.41
CA THR A 266 -12.65 -6.59 33.83
C THR A 266 -13.77 -7.24 33.03
N ASN A 267 -13.90 -8.60 33.04
CA ASN A 267 -14.85 -9.35 32.23
C ASN A 267 -14.76 -8.97 30.74
N GLN A 268 -13.56 -9.05 30.18
CA GLN A 268 -13.29 -8.68 28.80
C GLN A 268 -12.59 -9.83 28.07
N ILE A 269 -12.69 -9.77 26.76
CA ILE A 269 -11.92 -10.56 25.80
C ILE A 269 -11.25 -9.65 24.81
N VAL A 270 -10.20 -10.11 24.13
CA VAL A 270 -9.59 -9.41 23.01
C VAL A 270 -9.82 -10.19 21.73
N LEU A 271 -10.32 -9.50 20.72
CA LEU A 271 -10.23 -9.97 19.33
C LEU A 271 -8.93 -9.45 18.73
N ARG A 272 -8.09 -10.36 18.26
CA ARG A 272 -6.82 -10.07 17.58
C ARG A 272 -6.83 -10.68 16.20
N SER A 273 -6.39 -9.91 15.22
CA SER A 273 -6.10 -10.44 13.90
C SER A 273 -4.71 -9.99 13.47
N GLU A 274 -3.98 -10.89 12.84
CA GLU A 274 -2.61 -10.70 12.39
C GLU A 274 -2.52 -10.96 10.90
N ALA A 275 -1.81 -10.09 10.16
CA ALA A 275 -1.55 -10.26 8.75
C ALA A 275 -0.05 -10.18 8.49
N TYR A 276 0.46 -11.08 7.68
CA TYR A 276 1.84 -11.06 7.22
C TYR A 276 1.86 -10.56 5.79
N ILE A 277 2.21 -9.29 5.61
CA ILE A 277 2.20 -8.62 4.31
C ILE A 277 3.65 -8.30 3.94
N GLY A 278 4.07 -8.70 2.75
CA GLY A 278 5.36 -8.33 2.18
C GLY A 278 5.18 -7.46 0.95
N TRP A 279 6.12 -6.57 0.72
CA TRP A 279 6.21 -5.77 -0.50
C TRP A 279 7.65 -5.45 -0.86
N GLY A 280 7.87 -5.05 -2.10
CA GLY A 280 9.14 -4.58 -2.59
C GLY A 280 8.95 -3.63 -3.77
N ILE A 281 9.83 -2.64 -3.84
CA ILE A 281 10.00 -1.77 -5.00
C ILE A 281 11.16 -2.39 -5.79
N LEU A 282 10.85 -2.97 -6.96
CA LEU A 282 11.82 -3.67 -7.78
C LEU A 282 12.75 -2.69 -8.50
N ASP A 283 12.17 -1.60 -8.98
CA ASP A 283 12.91 -0.51 -9.62
C ASP A 283 12.38 0.85 -9.12
N ALA A 284 13.20 1.53 -8.35
CA ALA A 284 12.85 2.84 -7.82
C ALA A 284 12.90 3.95 -8.88
N ALA A 285 13.69 3.78 -9.95
CA ALA A 285 13.79 4.76 -11.03
C ALA A 285 12.49 4.85 -11.86
N SER A 286 11.71 3.76 -11.90
CA SER A 286 10.40 3.70 -12.53
C SER A 286 9.31 4.51 -11.80
N PHE A 287 9.67 5.21 -10.73
CA PHE A 287 8.73 6.04 -9.96
C PHE A 287 9.25 7.45 -9.77
N LYS A 288 8.31 8.41 -9.72
CA LYS A 288 8.55 9.80 -9.32
C LYS A 288 7.51 10.23 -8.31
N LYS A 289 7.98 11.00 -7.31
CA LYS A 289 7.09 11.65 -6.35
C LYS A 289 6.88 13.10 -6.73
N ILE A 290 5.66 13.57 -6.52
CA ILE A 290 5.33 14.99 -6.58
C ILE A 290 5.21 15.47 -5.14
N VAL A 291 6.03 16.44 -4.77
CA VAL A 291 6.12 16.93 -3.39
C VAL A 291 5.74 18.41 -3.32
N LYS A 292 5.18 18.80 -2.17
CA LYS A 292 4.90 20.21 -1.90
C LYS A 292 6.20 20.99 -1.74
N ALA A 293 6.23 22.22 -2.27
CA ALA A 293 7.34 23.14 -2.04
C ALA A 293 7.59 23.36 -0.54
N GLU A 294 8.86 23.55 -0.19
CA GLU A 294 9.22 24.02 1.15
C GLU A 294 8.70 25.45 1.32
N GLY A 295 7.83 25.64 2.28
CA GLY A 295 7.31 26.96 2.64
C GLY A 295 8.19 27.62 3.67
#